data_9b00e75b9cbe288e923eb5c1e2692c3b
#
_entry.id   9b00e75b9cbe288e923eb5c1e2692c3b
#
_cell.length_a   1.000
_cell.length_b   1.000
_cell.length_c   1.000
_cell.angle_alpha   90.00
_cell.angle_beta   90.00
_cell.angle_gamma   90.00
#
_symmetry.space_group_name_H-M   'P 1'
#
loop_
_entity.id
_entity.type
_entity.pdbx_description
1 polymer ?
#
loop_
_entity_poly.entity_id
_entity_poly.type
_entity_poly.pdbx_seq_one_letter_code
_entity_poly.pdbx_strand_id
1 'polypeptide(L)'
;MKKNTISLDYANDLIFELEKAFWDERGKGARWRMTTVGREYFKNQCLPLLQSSEIDHIVHTIESALQSDGIVSRMSVQRDGRLLHLRVEGCVHRPVEDRMVAHETKPFTCLVANLIVLALEEKLDRPVELAEIKLEEGACLPLLILFDKRPFLG
;
A
#
# COMPACT_ATOMS: atom_id res chain seq x y z
N MET A 1 25.15 -19.57 9.92
CA MET A 1 24.98 -18.11 9.84
C MET A 1 23.67 -17.73 10.52
N LYS A 2 23.73 -16.91 11.54
CA LYS A 2 22.51 -16.35 12.12
C LYS A 2 21.90 -15.35 11.13
N LYS A 3 20.65 -15.58 10.70
CA LYS A 3 19.91 -14.54 10.01
C LYS A 3 19.74 -13.36 10.96
N ASN A 4 20.07 -12.16 10.49
CA ASN A 4 19.73 -10.94 11.21
C ASN A 4 18.21 -10.77 11.16
N THR A 5 17.54 -11.04 12.28
CA THR A 5 16.09 -10.89 12.39
C THR A 5 15.78 -9.87 13.47
N ILE A 6 14.72 -9.11 13.26
CA ILE A 6 14.17 -8.21 14.27
C ILE A 6 12.74 -8.64 14.58
N SER A 7 12.26 -8.25 15.75
CA SER A 7 10.87 -8.49 16.12
C SER A 7 9.93 -7.69 15.20
N LEU A 8 8.88 -8.34 14.73
CA LEU A 8 7.82 -7.65 13.97
C LEU A 8 7.15 -6.57 14.81
N ASP A 9 6.97 -6.82 16.11
CA ASP A 9 6.39 -5.82 17.02
C ASP A 9 7.25 -4.57 17.09
N TYR A 10 8.56 -4.72 17.17
CA TYR A 10 9.49 -3.59 17.16
C TYR A 10 9.33 -2.77 15.88
N ALA A 11 9.31 -3.44 14.72
CA ALA A 11 9.16 -2.76 13.44
C ALA A 11 7.81 -2.03 13.35
N ASN A 12 6.73 -2.67 13.76
CA ASN A 12 5.39 -2.07 13.73
C ASN A 12 5.26 -0.91 14.73
N ASP A 13 5.90 -1.00 15.88
CA ASP A 13 5.93 0.10 16.85
C ASP A 13 6.55 1.36 16.22
N LEU A 14 7.69 1.20 15.55
CA LEU A 14 8.36 2.32 14.90
C LEU A 14 7.53 2.88 13.73
N ILE A 15 6.94 2.01 12.93
CA ILE A 15 6.09 2.43 11.81
C ILE A 15 4.90 3.23 12.34
N PHE A 16 4.23 2.72 13.38
CA PHE A 16 3.11 3.43 14.00
C PHE A 16 3.53 4.81 14.50
N GLU A 17 4.63 4.88 15.24
CA GLU A 17 5.10 6.14 15.81
C GLU A 17 5.47 7.16 14.73
N LEU A 18 6.12 6.71 13.64
CA LEU A 18 6.45 7.59 12.52
C LEU A 18 5.20 8.10 11.81
N GLU A 19 4.23 7.23 11.55
CA GLU A 19 2.96 7.62 10.93
C GLU A 19 2.19 8.60 11.83
N LYS A 20 2.12 8.29 13.12
CA LYS A 20 1.43 9.15 14.10
C LYS A 20 2.07 10.53 14.18
N ALA A 21 3.39 10.60 14.27
CA ALA A 21 4.13 11.87 14.30
C ALA A 21 3.88 12.69 13.04
N PHE A 22 3.90 12.03 11.89
CA PHE A 22 3.66 12.70 10.61
C PHE A 22 2.22 13.23 10.52
N TRP A 23 1.25 12.45 10.97
CA TRP A 23 -0.15 12.88 11.03
C TRP A 23 -0.33 14.08 11.98
N ASP A 24 0.27 14.01 13.15
CA ASP A 24 0.16 15.09 14.15
C ASP A 24 0.73 16.41 13.62
N GLU A 25 1.78 16.36 12.82
CA GLU A 25 2.38 17.53 12.21
C GLU A 25 1.60 18.06 11.00
N ARG A 26 1.13 17.17 10.12
CA ARG A 26 0.58 17.52 8.82
C ARG A 26 -0.94 17.41 8.72
N GLY A 27 -1.59 16.70 9.65
CA GLY A 27 -3.03 16.46 9.59
C GLY A 27 -3.44 15.76 8.29
N LYS A 28 -4.56 16.18 7.71
CA LYS A 28 -5.10 15.57 6.49
C LYS A 28 -4.15 15.60 5.29
N GLY A 29 -3.19 16.50 5.28
CA GLY A 29 -2.17 16.57 4.23
C GLY A 29 -1.15 15.44 4.28
N ALA A 30 -1.07 14.70 5.37
CA ALA A 30 -0.11 13.62 5.56
C ALA A 30 -0.24 12.55 4.46
N ARG A 31 -1.45 12.17 4.07
CA ARG A 31 -1.70 11.13 3.09
C ARG A 31 -1.05 11.40 1.73
N TRP A 32 -0.94 12.67 1.34
CA TRP A 32 -0.36 13.05 0.04
C TRP A 32 1.14 12.84 -0.03
N ARG A 33 1.80 12.90 1.13
CA ARG A 33 3.26 12.74 1.22
C ARG A 33 3.68 11.28 1.38
N MET A 34 2.79 10.44 1.89
CA MET A 34 3.13 9.06 2.24
C MET A 34 3.02 8.08 1.07
N THR A 35 2.53 8.51 -0.09
CA THR A 35 2.33 7.63 -1.25
C THR A 35 3.63 7.09 -1.84
N THR A 36 4.77 7.69 -1.51
CA THR A 36 6.09 7.22 -1.99
C THR A 36 6.77 6.25 -1.04
N VAL A 37 6.19 6.02 0.13
CA VAL A 37 6.75 5.05 1.09
C VAL A 37 6.60 3.64 0.51
N GLY A 38 7.70 2.92 0.45
CA GLY A 38 7.78 1.62 -0.21
C GLY A 38 8.45 1.64 -1.57
N ARG A 39 8.86 2.80 -2.07
CA ARG A 39 9.46 2.95 -3.40
C ARG A 39 10.72 2.12 -3.58
N GLU A 40 11.59 2.06 -2.59
CA GLU A 40 12.82 1.26 -2.69
C GLU A 40 12.52 -0.22 -2.78
N TYR A 41 11.61 -0.71 -1.94
CA TYR A 41 11.15 -2.10 -2.01
C TYR A 41 10.53 -2.39 -3.39
N PHE A 42 9.69 -1.47 -3.87
CA PHE A 42 9.06 -1.59 -5.18
C PHE A 42 10.11 -1.73 -6.29
N LYS A 43 11.07 -0.83 -6.35
CA LYS A 43 12.12 -0.84 -7.38
C LYS A 43 12.94 -2.12 -7.37
N ASN A 44 13.28 -2.60 -6.18
CA ASN A 44 14.19 -3.73 -6.03
C ASN A 44 13.48 -5.09 -6.15
N GLN A 45 12.26 -5.21 -5.62
CA GLN A 45 11.58 -6.50 -5.49
C GLN A 45 10.38 -6.67 -6.40
N CYS A 46 9.78 -5.60 -6.88
CA CYS A 46 8.54 -5.66 -7.65
C CYS A 46 8.73 -5.28 -9.12
N LEU A 47 9.34 -4.15 -9.38
CA LEU A 47 9.48 -3.62 -10.74
C LEU A 47 10.11 -4.61 -11.73
N PRO A 48 11.18 -5.35 -11.37
CA PRO A 48 11.77 -6.32 -12.29
C PRO A 48 10.83 -7.46 -12.68
N LEU A 49 9.78 -7.72 -11.89
CA LEU A 49 8.82 -8.79 -12.13
C LEU A 49 7.60 -8.35 -12.92
N LEU A 50 7.40 -7.04 -13.07
CA LEU A 50 6.24 -6.48 -13.76
C LEU A 50 6.41 -6.58 -15.28
N GLN A 51 5.59 -7.40 -15.93
CA GLN A 51 5.64 -7.64 -17.37
C GLN A 51 4.34 -7.30 -18.10
N SER A 52 3.28 -6.97 -17.35
CA SER A 52 1.95 -6.74 -17.90
C SER A 52 1.44 -5.36 -17.52
N SER A 53 0.59 -4.78 -18.36
CA SER A 53 -0.19 -3.57 -18.06
C SER A 53 -1.63 -3.89 -17.65
N GLU A 54 -1.97 -5.16 -17.49
CA GLU A 54 -3.28 -5.57 -16.97
C GLU A 54 -3.33 -5.48 -15.44
N ILE A 55 -4.37 -4.86 -14.93
CA ILE A 55 -4.50 -4.57 -13.50
C ILE A 55 -4.45 -5.86 -12.66
N ASP A 56 -5.18 -6.90 -13.06
CA ASP A 56 -5.18 -8.17 -12.33
C ASP A 56 -3.79 -8.80 -12.28
N HIS A 57 -3.05 -8.75 -13.38
CA HIS A 57 -1.68 -9.27 -13.42
C HIS A 57 -0.73 -8.44 -12.56
N ILE A 58 -0.89 -7.12 -12.56
CA ILE A 58 -0.09 -6.23 -11.72
C ILE A 58 -0.29 -6.56 -10.24
N VAL A 59 -1.55 -6.66 -9.82
CA VAL A 59 -1.88 -6.99 -8.42
C VAL A 59 -1.34 -8.36 -8.05
N HIS A 60 -1.50 -9.34 -8.92
CA HIS A 60 -0.97 -10.70 -8.69
C HIS A 60 0.56 -10.72 -8.56
N THR A 61 1.26 -9.96 -9.39
CA THR A 61 2.73 -9.86 -9.32
C THR A 61 3.18 -9.27 -7.97
N ILE A 62 2.53 -8.20 -7.52
CA ILE A 62 2.81 -7.59 -6.22
C ILE A 62 2.49 -8.57 -5.09
N GLU A 63 1.34 -9.23 -5.18
CA GLU A 63 0.95 -10.26 -4.21
C GLU A 63 2.03 -11.34 -4.08
N SER A 64 2.50 -11.87 -5.20
CA SER A 64 3.51 -12.93 -5.20
C SER A 64 4.81 -12.49 -4.55
N ALA A 65 5.26 -11.26 -4.84
CA ALA A 65 6.47 -10.70 -4.23
C ALA A 65 6.30 -10.57 -2.71
N LEU A 66 5.17 -10.05 -2.26
CA LEU A 66 4.88 -9.86 -0.83
C LEU A 66 4.69 -11.18 -0.10
N GLN A 67 4.06 -12.18 -0.74
CA GLN A 67 3.93 -13.52 -0.16
C GLN A 67 5.30 -14.18 0.01
N SER A 68 6.18 -14.00 -0.97
CA SER A 68 7.54 -14.53 -0.91
C SER A 68 8.33 -13.98 0.28
N ASP A 69 8.08 -12.74 0.66
CA ASP A 69 8.72 -12.08 1.81
C ASP A 69 7.89 -12.22 3.11
N GLY A 70 6.77 -12.93 3.07
CA GLY A 70 5.94 -13.16 4.24
C GLY A 70 5.16 -11.94 4.72
N ILE A 71 4.91 -10.96 3.85
CA ILE A 71 4.26 -9.70 4.23
C ILE A 71 2.73 -9.82 4.23
N VAL A 72 2.18 -10.53 3.25
CA VAL A 72 0.73 -10.74 3.14
C VAL A 72 0.42 -12.21 2.89
N SER A 73 -0.80 -12.64 3.23
CA SER A 73 -1.29 -13.97 2.89
C SER A 73 -1.95 -13.98 1.51
N ARG A 74 -2.75 -12.96 1.21
CA ARG A 74 -3.51 -12.91 -0.05
C ARG A 74 -3.89 -11.47 -0.38
N MET A 75 -3.96 -11.20 -1.68
CA MET A 75 -4.48 -9.94 -2.20
C MET A 75 -5.42 -10.20 -3.37
N SER A 76 -6.43 -9.37 -3.50
CA SER A 76 -7.34 -9.41 -4.63
C SER A 76 -7.81 -7.99 -4.98
N VAL A 77 -8.34 -7.84 -6.18
CA VAL A 77 -8.85 -6.56 -6.66
C VAL A 77 -10.18 -6.76 -7.39
N GLN A 78 -11.12 -5.87 -7.14
CA GLN A 78 -12.35 -5.75 -7.94
C GLN A 78 -12.39 -4.36 -8.53
N ARG A 79 -12.62 -4.32 -9.83
CA ARG A 79 -12.69 -3.06 -10.56
C ARG A 79 -14.14 -2.64 -10.73
N ASP A 80 -14.43 -1.38 -10.45
CA ASP A 80 -15.71 -0.74 -10.70
C ASP A 80 -15.43 0.62 -11.35
N GLY A 81 -15.41 0.65 -12.68
CA GLY A 81 -15.04 1.85 -13.42
C GLY A 81 -13.62 2.29 -13.10
N ARG A 82 -13.50 3.48 -12.49
CA ARG A 82 -12.21 4.03 -12.04
C ARG A 82 -11.83 3.62 -10.64
N LEU A 83 -12.71 2.91 -9.95
CA LEU A 83 -12.47 2.48 -8.58
C LEU A 83 -11.88 1.08 -8.56
N LEU A 84 -10.81 0.92 -7.82
CA LEU A 84 -10.17 -0.36 -7.58
C LEU A 84 -10.31 -0.71 -6.11
N HIS A 85 -11.11 -1.71 -5.82
CA HIS A 85 -11.34 -2.19 -4.47
C HIS A 85 -10.34 -3.31 -4.17
N LEU A 86 -9.31 -2.98 -3.40
CA LEU A 86 -8.33 -3.98 -2.96
C LEU A 86 -8.82 -4.69 -1.71
N ARG A 87 -8.42 -5.94 -1.58
CA ARG A 87 -8.57 -6.72 -0.35
C ARG A 87 -7.22 -7.32 -0.02
N VAL A 88 -6.70 -7.02 1.16
CA VAL A 88 -5.39 -7.49 1.63
C VAL A 88 -5.61 -8.29 2.91
N GLU A 89 -5.28 -9.57 2.87
CA GLU A 89 -5.46 -10.48 3.99
C GLU A 89 -4.11 -10.87 4.59
N GLY A 90 -4.07 -10.99 5.92
CA GLY A 90 -2.89 -11.46 6.64
C GLY A 90 -1.67 -10.54 6.54
N CYS A 91 -1.90 -9.23 6.43
CA CYS A 91 -0.81 -8.26 6.38
C CYS A 91 -0.11 -8.14 7.73
N VAL A 92 1.23 -8.26 7.72
CA VAL A 92 2.05 -8.15 8.94
C VAL A 92 2.00 -6.74 9.55
N HIS A 93 1.58 -5.73 8.77
CA HIS A 93 1.48 -4.34 9.25
C HIS A 93 0.08 -3.97 9.75
N ARG A 94 -0.87 -4.92 9.76
CA ARG A 94 -2.22 -4.66 10.26
C ARG A 94 -2.23 -4.03 11.66
N PRO A 95 -1.37 -4.43 12.60
CA PRO A 95 -1.34 -3.80 13.92
C PRO A 95 -1.09 -2.29 13.90
N VAL A 96 -0.43 -1.77 12.86
CA VAL A 96 -0.20 -0.32 12.70
C VAL A 96 -1.54 0.39 12.49
N GLU A 97 -2.36 -0.11 11.56
CA GLU A 97 -3.68 0.48 11.28
C GLU A 97 -4.61 0.37 12.49
N ASP A 98 -4.59 -0.77 13.17
CA ASP A 98 -5.41 -0.97 14.38
C ASP A 98 -5.04 0.04 15.47
N ARG A 99 -3.76 0.34 15.65
CA ARG A 99 -3.30 1.36 16.60
C ARG A 99 -3.71 2.77 16.18
N MET A 100 -3.65 3.08 14.88
CA MET A 100 -4.11 4.37 14.39
C MET A 100 -5.59 4.58 14.73
N VAL A 101 -6.43 3.58 14.50
CA VAL A 101 -7.86 3.62 14.86
C VAL A 101 -8.04 3.78 16.37
N ALA A 102 -7.28 3.06 17.18
CA ALA A 102 -7.33 3.17 18.63
C ALA A 102 -6.96 4.57 19.14
N HIS A 103 -6.15 5.31 18.38
CA HIS A 103 -5.79 6.70 18.66
C HIS A 103 -6.69 7.71 17.93
N GLU A 104 -7.88 7.28 17.49
CA GLU A 104 -8.88 8.11 16.83
C GLU A 104 -8.38 8.74 15.51
N THR A 105 -7.41 8.10 14.86
CA THR A 105 -6.89 8.54 13.58
C THR A 105 -7.29 7.52 12.52
N LYS A 106 -7.95 7.98 11.45
CA LYS A 106 -8.23 7.09 10.31
C LYS A 106 -6.92 6.67 9.65
N PRO A 107 -6.75 5.39 9.30
CA PRO A 107 -5.62 4.98 8.49
C PRO A 107 -5.54 5.82 7.22
N PHE A 108 -4.38 6.43 6.97
CA PHE A 108 -4.19 7.34 5.84
C PHE A 108 -3.15 6.86 4.85
N THR A 109 -2.39 5.84 5.20
CA THR A 109 -1.41 5.22 4.32
C THR A 109 -1.39 3.71 4.54
N CYS A 110 -1.03 2.98 3.51
CA CYS A 110 -0.87 1.53 3.56
C CYS A 110 0.34 1.17 2.70
N LEU A 111 1.37 0.61 3.33
CA LEU A 111 2.61 0.26 2.63
C LEU A 111 2.34 -0.70 1.47
N VAL A 112 1.44 -1.66 1.66
CA VAL A 112 1.06 -2.62 0.61
C VAL A 112 0.33 -1.92 -0.53
N ALA A 113 -0.66 -1.08 -0.22
CA ALA A 113 -1.41 -0.33 -1.24
C ALA A 113 -0.49 0.63 -2.01
N ASN A 114 0.50 1.22 -1.36
CA ASN A 114 1.46 2.09 -2.02
C ASN A 114 2.22 1.36 -3.14
N LEU A 115 2.55 0.08 -2.95
CA LEU A 115 3.21 -0.72 -3.98
C LEU A 115 2.31 -0.90 -5.21
N ILE A 116 1.02 -1.09 -5.00
CA ILE A 116 0.04 -1.18 -6.09
C ILE A 116 -0.07 0.16 -6.82
N VAL A 117 -0.13 1.28 -6.08
CA VAL A 117 -0.15 2.62 -6.67
C VAL A 117 1.09 2.82 -7.56
N LEU A 118 2.27 2.53 -7.04
CA LEU A 118 3.52 2.69 -7.79
C LEU A 118 3.53 1.81 -9.05
N ALA A 119 3.07 0.57 -8.95
CA ALA A 119 3.02 -0.35 -10.07
C ALA A 119 2.04 0.10 -11.16
N LEU A 120 0.85 0.55 -10.76
CA LEU A 120 -0.17 1.02 -11.71
C LEU A 120 0.31 2.29 -12.42
N GLU A 121 0.89 3.24 -11.70
CA GLU A 121 1.44 4.46 -12.30
C GLU A 121 2.56 4.15 -13.29
N GLU A 122 3.44 3.22 -12.95
CA GLU A 122 4.55 2.81 -13.82
C GLU A 122 4.06 2.14 -15.09
N LYS A 123 3.09 1.23 -15.00
CA LYS A 123 2.65 0.41 -16.14
C LYS A 123 1.55 1.04 -16.97
N LEU A 124 0.69 1.87 -16.38
CA LEU A 124 -0.45 2.46 -17.06
C LEU A 124 -0.22 3.93 -17.47
N ASP A 125 0.81 4.56 -16.90
CA ASP A 125 1.08 6.00 -17.08
C ASP A 125 -0.17 6.84 -16.76
N ARG A 126 -0.86 6.48 -15.70
CA ARG A 126 -2.08 7.14 -15.21
C ARG A 126 -1.94 7.44 -13.74
N PRO A 127 -2.36 8.62 -13.27
CA PRO A 127 -2.33 8.93 -11.83
C PRO A 127 -3.26 7.99 -11.06
N VAL A 128 -2.81 7.56 -9.89
CA VAL A 128 -3.58 6.71 -8.99
C VAL A 128 -3.56 7.33 -7.59
N GLU A 129 -4.70 7.35 -6.94
CA GLU A 129 -4.84 7.90 -5.59
C GLU A 129 -5.37 6.83 -4.64
N LEU A 130 -4.74 6.73 -3.46
CA LEU A 130 -5.28 5.95 -2.35
C LEU A 130 -6.31 6.84 -1.64
N ALA A 131 -7.59 6.56 -1.87
CA ALA A 131 -8.68 7.40 -1.40
C ALA A 131 -9.14 7.06 0.01
N GLU A 132 -9.15 5.78 0.38
CA GLU A 132 -9.72 5.32 1.63
C GLU A 132 -9.12 3.96 2.01
N ILE A 133 -9.02 3.71 3.31
CA ILE A 133 -8.64 2.40 3.85
C ILE A 133 -9.70 2.00 4.86
N LYS A 134 -10.48 0.97 4.54
CA LYS A 134 -11.42 0.36 5.48
C LYS A 134 -10.78 -0.85 6.11
N LEU A 135 -11.07 -1.09 7.38
CA LEU A 135 -10.60 -2.26 8.10
C LEU A 135 -11.77 -3.17 8.43
N GLU A 136 -11.58 -4.46 8.19
CA GLU A 136 -12.51 -5.48 8.67
C GLU A 136 -11.72 -6.61 9.33
N GLU A 137 -12.40 -7.56 9.94
CA GLU A 137 -11.73 -8.68 10.59
C GLU A 137 -10.93 -9.48 9.57
N GLY A 138 -9.61 -9.56 9.80
CA GLY A 138 -8.69 -10.32 8.96
C GLY A 138 -8.30 -9.67 7.63
N ALA A 139 -8.80 -8.48 7.31
CA ALA A 139 -8.47 -7.84 6.04
C ALA A 139 -8.45 -6.32 6.12
N CYS A 140 -7.62 -5.73 5.27
CA CYS A 140 -7.66 -4.30 4.96
C CYS A 140 -8.25 -4.12 3.56
N LEU A 141 -9.05 -3.08 3.39
CA LEU A 141 -9.76 -2.78 2.14
C LEU A 141 -9.35 -1.40 1.63
N PRO A 142 -8.18 -1.26 1.00
CA PRO A 142 -7.80 0.00 0.38
C PRO A 142 -8.63 0.27 -0.87
N LEU A 143 -9.10 1.50 -1.02
CA LEU A 143 -9.79 1.96 -2.24
C LEU A 143 -8.85 2.86 -3.03
N LEU A 144 -8.57 2.46 -4.26
CA LEU A 144 -7.77 3.25 -5.19
C LEU A 144 -8.66 3.88 -6.26
N ILE A 145 -8.31 5.10 -6.65
CA ILE A 145 -8.94 5.78 -7.78
C ILE A 145 -7.93 5.86 -8.92
N LEU A 146 -8.30 5.31 -10.06
CA LEU A 146 -7.48 5.33 -11.27
C LEU A 146 -7.97 6.46 -12.17
N PHE A 147 -7.17 7.51 -12.30
CA PHE A 147 -7.50 8.65 -13.16
C PHE A 147 -7.13 8.39 -14.61
N ASP A 148 -7.63 9.21 -15.50
CA ASP A 148 -7.22 9.18 -16.91
C ASP A 148 -5.77 9.70 -17.03
N LYS A 149 -5.18 9.52 -18.22
CA LYS A 149 -3.84 10.05 -18.48
C LYS A 149 -3.75 11.52 -18.09
N ARG A 150 -2.61 11.91 -17.54
CA ARG A 150 -2.36 13.32 -17.19
C ARG A 150 -2.58 14.16 -18.43
N PRO A 151 -3.31 15.30 -18.30
CA PRO A 151 -3.47 16.21 -19.44
C PRO A 151 -2.09 16.71 -19.87
N PHE A 152 -1.89 16.78 -21.18
CA PHE A 152 -0.70 17.38 -21.75
C PHE A 152 -0.79 18.88 -21.48
N LEU A 153 0.01 19.36 -20.56
CA LEU A 153 0.24 20.80 -20.41
C LEU A 153 1.33 21.14 -21.42
N GLY A 154 0.89 21.42 -22.61
CA GLY A 154 1.77 21.84 -23.70
C GLY A 154 2.39 23.19 -23.45
#